data_85a71a83be47884d9e5b7b2cde10ffc0
#
_entry.id   85a71a83be47884d9e5b7b2cde10ffc0
#
_cell.length_a   1.000
_cell.length_b   1.000
_cell.length_c   1.000
_cell.angle_alpha   90.00
_cell.angle_beta   90.00
_cell.angle_gamma   90.00
#
_symmetry.space_group_name_H-M   'P 1'
#
loop_
_entity.id
_entity.type
_entity.pdbx_description
1 polymer ?
#
loop_
_entity_poly.entity_id
_entity_poly.type
_entity_poly.pdbx_seq_one_letter_code
_entity_poly.pdbx_strand_id
1 'polypeptide(L)'
;VDITRILTASTDQLDEQELTARALLMLAGAEGDYLTNAEYERRKRELENVANAITTDVLKYWSQNPELRVMPDITQKTMTDNRGQHSVLDELKIRIWDNRHQLSLPFDEHSTGFRWFFSFLAAFSEFEYSDDPVVLLLDEPALGLHGRAQADFLRFIQERLAPNHQVLYTTHSPFMVQPGKLERVRVVEDKSQDLGCVITSDFATTDPDTLFPLQGALGYDLAQHLFISPH
;
A
#
# COMPACT_ATOMS: atom_id res chain seq x y z
N VAL A 1 -0.47 -6.36 -17.60
CA VAL A 1 -1.38 -5.26 -18.03
C VAL A 1 -0.88 -4.61 -19.31
N ASP A 2 -1.78 -4.15 -20.15
CA ASP A 2 -1.45 -3.42 -21.38
C ASP A 2 -0.91 -2.02 -21.03
N ILE A 3 0.36 -1.76 -21.40
CA ILE A 3 1.04 -0.51 -21.02
C ILE A 3 0.40 0.72 -21.68
N THR A 4 0.01 0.60 -22.95
CA THR A 4 -0.62 1.71 -23.67
C THR A 4 -1.95 2.08 -23.02
N ARG A 5 -2.74 1.08 -22.64
CA ARG A 5 -4.01 1.25 -21.96
C ARG A 5 -3.85 1.94 -20.60
N ILE A 6 -2.91 1.49 -19.77
CA ILE A 6 -2.71 2.11 -18.44
C ILE A 6 -2.18 3.55 -18.50
N LEU A 7 -1.49 3.93 -19.58
CA LEU A 7 -1.00 5.30 -19.77
C LEU A 7 -2.06 6.26 -20.36
N THR A 8 -3.06 5.74 -21.08
CA THR A 8 -3.98 6.58 -21.87
C THR A 8 -5.44 6.55 -21.39
N ALA A 9 -5.87 5.46 -20.76
CA ALA A 9 -7.25 5.32 -20.30
C ALA A 9 -7.57 6.22 -19.10
N SER A 10 -8.83 6.63 -18.98
CA SER A 10 -9.30 7.31 -17.77
C SER A 10 -9.36 6.35 -16.57
N THR A 11 -9.25 6.89 -15.36
CA THR A 11 -9.15 6.11 -14.11
C THR A 11 -10.34 5.17 -13.90
N ASP A 12 -11.54 5.60 -14.29
CA ASP A 12 -12.78 4.83 -14.19
C ASP A 12 -12.87 3.62 -15.13
N GLN A 13 -11.97 3.54 -16.12
CA GLN A 13 -11.91 2.46 -17.11
C GLN A 13 -10.87 1.39 -16.78
N LEU A 14 -10.04 1.63 -15.75
CA LEU A 14 -8.97 0.74 -15.33
C LEU A 14 -9.43 -0.17 -14.18
N ASP A 15 -8.99 -1.42 -14.22
CA ASP A 15 -9.16 -2.33 -13.10
C ASP A 15 -8.12 -2.07 -11.98
N GLU A 16 -8.26 -2.74 -10.84
CA GLU A 16 -7.39 -2.56 -9.67
C GLU A 16 -5.90 -2.82 -9.98
N GLN A 17 -5.60 -3.82 -10.81
CA GLN A 17 -4.23 -4.15 -11.19
C GLN A 17 -3.65 -3.10 -12.14
N GLU A 18 -4.46 -2.62 -13.07
CA GLU A 18 -4.09 -1.56 -14.01
C GLU A 18 -3.86 -0.24 -13.28
N LEU A 19 -4.72 0.10 -12.31
CA LEU A 19 -4.55 1.28 -11.45
C LEU A 19 -3.26 1.20 -10.61
N THR A 20 -2.99 0.05 -10.01
CA THR A 20 -1.75 -0.18 -9.26
C THR A 20 -0.52 -0.01 -10.16
N ALA A 21 -0.53 -0.61 -11.34
CA ALA A 21 0.57 -0.51 -12.29
C ALA A 21 0.80 0.94 -12.74
N ARG A 22 -0.26 1.69 -13.02
CA ARG A 22 -0.18 3.11 -13.38
C ARG A 22 0.37 3.95 -12.24
N ALA A 23 -0.13 3.76 -11.01
CA ALA A 23 0.35 4.48 -9.84
C ALA A 23 1.86 4.23 -9.59
N LEU A 24 2.33 3.00 -9.79
CA LEU A 24 3.74 2.65 -9.67
C LEU A 24 4.62 3.34 -10.75
N LEU A 25 4.15 3.42 -11.98
CA LEU A 25 4.85 4.14 -13.04
C LEU A 25 4.93 5.64 -12.75
N MET A 26 3.83 6.22 -12.26
CA MET A 26 3.78 7.64 -11.87
C MET A 26 4.70 7.92 -10.68
N LEU A 27 4.67 7.07 -9.64
CA LEU A 27 5.58 7.18 -8.49
C LEU A 27 7.05 7.18 -8.91
N ALA A 28 7.39 6.34 -9.87
CA ALA A 28 8.75 6.25 -10.38
C ALA A 28 9.13 7.41 -11.33
N GLY A 29 8.21 8.32 -11.65
CA GLY A 29 8.41 9.38 -12.62
C GLY A 29 8.64 8.87 -14.05
N ALA A 30 8.07 7.70 -14.38
CA ALA A 30 8.29 7.06 -15.66
C ALA A 30 7.69 7.86 -16.83
N GLU A 31 8.48 8.14 -17.84
CA GLU A 31 8.01 8.79 -19.05
C GLU A 31 7.41 7.75 -20.01
N GLY A 32 6.10 7.86 -20.26
CA GLY A 32 5.35 6.91 -21.09
C GLY A 32 5.94 6.70 -22.49
N ASP A 33 6.47 7.75 -23.11
CA ASP A 33 7.11 7.66 -24.42
C ASP A 33 8.35 6.76 -24.45
N TYR A 34 9.13 6.75 -23.35
CA TYR A 34 10.29 5.86 -23.25
C TYR A 34 9.90 4.40 -23.03
N LEU A 35 8.74 4.16 -22.46
CA LEU A 35 8.23 2.80 -22.23
C LEU A 35 7.63 2.18 -23.49
N THR A 36 7.01 2.99 -24.36
CA THR A 36 6.26 2.51 -25.53
C THR A 36 7.02 2.68 -26.85
N ASN A 37 7.74 3.77 -27.04
CA ASN A 37 8.29 4.16 -28.36
C ASN A 37 9.82 4.17 -28.42
N ALA A 38 10.53 3.94 -27.31
CA ALA A 38 11.98 4.03 -27.28
C ALA A 38 12.69 2.77 -27.79
N GLU A 39 13.94 2.93 -28.21
CA GLU A 39 14.84 1.81 -28.47
C GLU A 39 15.01 0.92 -27.23
N TYR A 40 15.32 -0.36 -27.44
CA TYR A 40 15.43 -1.38 -26.39
C TYR A 40 16.28 -0.95 -25.18
N GLU A 41 17.46 -0.38 -25.39
CA GLU A 41 18.36 0.04 -24.31
C GLU A 41 17.82 1.22 -23.51
N ARG A 42 17.07 2.11 -24.14
CA ARG A 42 16.38 3.21 -23.47
C ARG A 42 15.24 2.71 -22.60
N ARG A 43 14.40 1.83 -23.16
CA ARG A 43 13.29 1.19 -22.45
C ARG A 43 13.80 0.40 -21.23
N LYS A 44 14.85 -0.37 -21.40
CA LYS A 44 15.48 -1.14 -20.32
C LYS A 44 15.97 -0.25 -19.19
N ARG A 45 16.62 0.85 -19.51
CA ARG A 45 17.11 1.82 -18.53
C ARG A 45 15.98 2.48 -17.75
N GLU A 46 14.89 2.82 -18.44
CA GLU A 46 13.70 3.36 -17.80
C GLU A 46 13.05 2.36 -16.83
N LEU A 47 12.92 1.10 -17.23
CA LEU A 47 12.43 0.04 -16.34
C LEU A 47 13.35 -0.17 -15.12
N GLU A 48 14.65 -0.05 -15.26
CA GLU A 48 15.60 -0.12 -14.14
C GLU A 48 15.42 1.08 -13.19
N ASN A 49 15.16 2.29 -13.70
CA ASN A 49 14.85 3.46 -12.90
C ASN A 49 13.54 3.25 -12.12
N VAL A 50 12.49 2.79 -12.80
CA VAL A 50 11.21 2.42 -12.19
C VAL A 50 11.41 1.37 -11.09
N ALA A 51 12.16 0.31 -11.36
CA ALA A 51 12.47 -0.74 -10.39
C ALA A 51 13.14 -0.20 -9.13
N ASN A 52 14.14 0.66 -9.29
CA ASN A 52 14.88 1.25 -8.18
C ASN A 52 14.01 2.21 -7.36
N ALA A 53 13.24 3.08 -8.02
CA ALA A 53 12.34 4.02 -7.35
C ALA A 53 11.30 3.27 -6.50
N ILE A 54 10.58 2.31 -7.09
CA ILE A 54 9.56 1.55 -6.37
C ILE A 54 10.19 0.71 -5.23
N THR A 55 11.33 0.07 -5.47
CA THR A 55 12.02 -0.71 -4.42
C THR A 55 12.39 0.19 -3.24
N THR A 56 12.91 1.37 -3.51
CA THR A 56 13.34 2.30 -2.46
C THR A 56 12.17 2.94 -1.75
N ASP A 57 11.12 3.33 -2.46
CA ASP A 57 10.04 4.14 -1.89
C ASP A 57 8.90 3.31 -1.29
N VAL A 58 8.64 2.13 -1.86
CA VAL A 58 7.55 1.25 -1.41
C VAL A 58 8.06 0.15 -0.50
N LEU A 59 9.03 -0.64 -0.96
CA LEU A 59 9.47 -1.84 -0.22
C LEU A 59 10.25 -1.53 1.05
N LYS A 60 10.78 -0.32 1.25
CA LYS A 60 11.41 0.08 2.52
C LYS A 60 10.45 0.00 3.72
N TYR A 61 9.15 0.11 3.48
CA TYR A 61 8.13 -0.03 4.51
C TYR A 61 7.72 -1.49 4.78
N TRP A 62 8.18 -2.45 3.96
CA TRP A 62 7.90 -3.86 4.16
C TRP A 62 9.01 -4.55 4.96
N SER A 63 8.96 -4.44 6.29
CA SER A 63 10.03 -4.93 7.18
C SER A 63 10.17 -6.45 7.27
N GLN A 64 9.18 -7.19 6.75
CA GLN A 64 9.16 -8.65 6.79
C GLN A 64 10.22 -9.29 5.90
N ASN A 65 10.52 -8.64 4.77
CA ASN A 65 11.59 -9.03 3.88
C ASN A 65 12.21 -7.79 3.21
N PRO A 66 13.29 -7.23 3.79
CA PRO A 66 13.96 -6.05 3.23
C PRO A 66 14.80 -6.35 1.98
N GLU A 67 14.93 -7.63 1.60
CA GLU A 67 15.72 -8.07 0.45
C GLU A 67 14.88 -8.27 -0.82
N LEU A 68 13.64 -7.81 -0.79
CA LEU A 68 12.78 -7.79 -1.98
C LEU A 68 13.16 -6.65 -2.93
N ARG A 69 13.04 -6.90 -4.22
CA ARG A 69 13.19 -5.89 -5.27
C ARG A 69 12.09 -6.01 -6.30
N VAL A 70 11.58 -4.88 -6.76
CA VAL A 70 10.64 -4.84 -7.87
C VAL A 70 11.39 -5.00 -9.18
N MET A 71 10.87 -5.84 -10.06
CA MET A 71 11.39 -6.09 -11.40
C MET A 71 10.26 -5.91 -12.42
N PRO A 72 10.04 -4.70 -12.92
CA PRO A 72 9.13 -4.49 -14.03
C PRO A 72 9.77 -5.00 -15.33
N ASP A 73 8.96 -5.59 -16.18
CA ASP A 73 9.37 -6.08 -17.50
C ASP A 73 8.27 -5.79 -18.52
N ILE A 74 8.64 -5.51 -19.76
CA ILE A 74 7.71 -5.33 -20.87
C ILE A 74 7.91 -6.44 -21.87
N THR A 75 6.86 -7.23 -22.07
CA THR A 75 6.83 -8.34 -23.02
C THR A 75 5.81 -8.08 -24.11
N GLN A 76 6.11 -8.51 -25.33
CA GLN A 76 5.17 -8.42 -26.44
C GLN A 76 4.21 -9.60 -26.41
N LYS A 77 2.91 -9.33 -26.48
CA LYS A 77 1.87 -10.32 -26.56
C LYS A 77 1.09 -10.15 -27.86
N THR A 78 1.08 -11.18 -28.68
CA THR A 78 0.24 -11.19 -29.89
C THR A 78 -1.17 -11.55 -29.50
N MET A 79 -2.12 -10.67 -29.82
CA MET A 79 -3.54 -10.91 -29.70
C MET A 79 -4.13 -11.17 -31.08
N THR A 80 -5.02 -12.13 -31.17
CA THR A 80 -5.77 -12.39 -32.40
C THR A 80 -7.24 -12.08 -32.12
N ASP A 81 -7.82 -11.16 -32.90
CA ASP A 81 -9.23 -10.80 -32.76
C ASP A 81 -10.15 -11.88 -33.37
N ASN A 82 -11.44 -11.74 -33.15
CA ASN A 82 -12.46 -12.67 -33.69
C ASN A 82 -12.54 -12.65 -35.22
N ARG A 83 -11.82 -11.75 -35.89
CA ARG A 83 -11.72 -11.63 -37.37
C ARG A 83 -10.39 -12.19 -37.91
N GLY A 84 -9.56 -12.78 -37.00
CA GLY A 84 -8.25 -13.33 -37.36
C GLY A 84 -7.16 -12.28 -37.57
N GLN A 85 -7.38 -11.01 -37.20
CA GLN A 85 -6.35 -9.99 -37.24
C GLN A 85 -5.42 -10.12 -36.03
N HIS A 86 -4.11 -10.06 -36.29
CA HIS A 86 -3.10 -10.08 -35.26
C HIS A 86 -2.72 -8.65 -34.88
N SER A 87 -2.80 -8.34 -33.60
CA SER A 87 -2.25 -7.12 -33.00
C SER A 87 -1.17 -7.49 -31.98
N VAL A 88 -0.14 -6.67 -31.90
CA VAL A 88 0.92 -6.83 -30.87
C VAL A 88 0.68 -5.78 -29.81
N LEU A 89 0.58 -6.23 -28.57
CA LEU A 89 0.44 -5.38 -27.39
C LEU A 89 1.69 -5.48 -26.53
N ASP A 90 2.17 -4.37 -26.05
CA ASP A 90 3.22 -4.34 -25.04
C ASP A 90 2.59 -4.53 -23.65
N GLU A 91 2.89 -5.66 -23.00
CA GLU A 91 2.37 -6.05 -21.71
C GLU A 91 3.41 -5.76 -20.61
N LEU A 92 3.07 -4.85 -19.69
CA LEU A 92 3.85 -4.62 -18.48
C LEU A 92 3.58 -5.77 -17.48
N LYS A 93 4.65 -6.39 -17.02
CA LYS A 93 4.66 -7.40 -15.97
C LYS A 93 5.47 -6.89 -14.79
N ILE A 94 4.91 -7.00 -13.60
CA ILE A 94 5.60 -6.69 -12.35
C ILE A 94 5.94 -8.00 -11.67
N ARG A 95 7.21 -8.23 -11.45
CA ARG A 95 7.72 -9.36 -10.69
C ARG A 95 8.45 -8.84 -9.45
N ILE A 96 8.48 -9.64 -8.41
CA ILE A 96 9.22 -9.34 -7.19
C ILE A 96 10.35 -10.36 -7.06
N TRP A 97 11.57 -9.88 -7.06
CA TRP A 97 12.78 -10.66 -6.81
C TRP A 97 13.02 -10.77 -5.30
N ASP A 98 13.18 -11.99 -4.83
CA ASP A 98 13.61 -12.27 -3.44
C ASP A 98 15.09 -12.67 -3.43
N ASN A 99 15.92 -11.78 -2.88
CA ASN A 99 17.36 -12.02 -2.84
C ASN A 99 17.76 -13.15 -1.87
N ARG A 100 16.92 -13.46 -0.87
CA ARG A 100 17.16 -14.58 0.04
C ARG A 100 16.98 -15.93 -0.64
N HIS A 101 15.98 -16.05 -1.51
CA HIS A 101 15.67 -17.29 -2.21
C HIS A 101 16.22 -17.33 -3.63
N GLN A 102 16.81 -16.24 -4.13
CA GLN A 102 17.39 -16.11 -5.48
C GLN A 102 16.37 -16.45 -6.59
N LEU A 103 15.13 -16.02 -6.42
CA LEU A 103 14.06 -16.26 -7.39
C LEU A 103 13.13 -15.04 -7.49
N SER A 104 12.40 -14.95 -8.60
CA SER A 104 11.35 -13.94 -8.77
C SER A 104 10.01 -14.61 -8.96
N LEU A 105 8.98 -14.03 -8.33
CA LEU A 105 7.59 -14.42 -8.49
C LEU A 105 6.80 -13.30 -9.16
N PRO A 106 5.79 -13.62 -9.98
CA PRO A 106 4.81 -12.64 -10.43
C PRO A 106 4.13 -11.96 -9.23
N PHE A 107 3.76 -10.70 -9.39
CA PHE A 107 3.14 -9.93 -8.31
C PHE A 107 1.84 -10.57 -7.78
N ASP A 108 1.05 -11.15 -8.65
CA ASP A 108 -0.22 -11.83 -8.33
C ASP A 108 -0.06 -13.16 -7.56
N GLU A 109 1.13 -13.76 -7.59
CA GLU A 109 1.44 -14.96 -6.80
C GLU A 109 1.86 -14.66 -5.35
N HIS A 110 2.03 -13.39 -5.00
CA HIS A 110 2.32 -12.99 -3.62
C HIS A 110 1.07 -13.04 -2.73
N SER A 111 1.28 -13.05 -1.41
CA SER A 111 0.19 -13.07 -0.44
C SER A 111 -0.75 -11.87 -0.63
N THR A 112 -2.04 -12.07 -0.30
CA THR A 112 -3.05 -11.00 -0.39
C THR A 112 -2.65 -9.77 0.42
N GLY A 113 -2.08 -9.96 1.62
CA GLY A 113 -1.60 -8.87 2.45
C GLY A 113 -0.46 -8.07 1.78
N PHE A 114 0.53 -8.76 1.19
CA PHE A 114 1.60 -8.08 0.46
C PHE A 114 1.06 -7.29 -0.72
N ARG A 115 0.18 -7.88 -1.53
CA ARG A 115 -0.43 -7.21 -2.69
C ARG A 115 -1.23 -5.99 -2.28
N TRP A 116 -2.06 -6.12 -1.23
CA TRP A 116 -2.84 -5.00 -0.69
C TRP A 116 -1.92 -3.87 -0.21
N PHE A 117 -0.91 -4.20 0.60
CA PHE A 117 0.05 -3.22 1.12
C PHE A 117 0.75 -2.46 -0.01
N PHE A 118 1.26 -3.19 -0.98
CA PHE A 118 1.98 -2.63 -2.12
C PHE A 118 1.08 -1.73 -2.98
N SER A 119 -0.14 -2.20 -3.29
CA SER A 119 -1.11 -1.43 -4.08
C SER A 119 -1.55 -0.16 -3.35
N PHE A 120 -1.76 -0.26 -2.03
CA PHE A 120 -2.10 0.90 -1.21
C PHE A 120 -0.99 1.95 -1.24
N LEU A 121 0.26 1.56 -0.99
CA LEU A 121 1.38 2.49 -1.01
C LEU A 121 1.54 3.15 -2.39
N ALA A 122 1.41 2.37 -3.45
CA ALA A 122 1.46 2.89 -4.80
C ALA A 122 0.36 3.94 -5.06
N ALA A 123 -0.89 3.63 -4.71
CA ALA A 123 -2.01 4.54 -4.91
C ALA A 123 -1.87 5.84 -4.10
N PHE A 124 -1.39 5.75 -2.86
CA PHE A 124 -1.26 6.93 -1.99
C PHE A 124 0.03 7.73 -2.22
N SER A 125 1.01 7.18 -2.92
CA SER A 125 2.19 7.93 -3.32
C SER A 125 1.86 9.10 -4.28
N GLU A 126 0.77 9.01 -5.01
CA GLU A 126 0.29 10.10 -5.87
C GLU A 126 -0.07 11.35 -5.04
N PHE A 127 -0.61 11.17 -3.82
CA PHE A 127 -0.96 12.29 -2.94
C PHE A 127 0.25 12.98 -2.32
N GLU A 128 1.40 12.31 -2.22
CA GLU A 128 2.61 12.92 -1.65
C GLU A 128 3.13 14.10 -2.45
N TYR A 129 2.87 14.11 -3.75
CA TYR A 129 3.30 15.16 -4.66
C TYR A 129 2.22 16.23 -4.87
N SER A 130 1.08 16.11 -4.18
CA SER A 130 0.05 17.14 -4.19
C SER A 130 0.46 18.28 -3.26
N ASP A 131 0.54 19.50 -3.79
CA ASP A 131 0.76 20.72 -2.99
C ASP A 131 -0.45 21.05 -2.10
N ASP A 132 -1.61 20.45 -2.38
CA ASP A 132 -2.84 20.68 -1.62
C ASP A 132 -2.99 19.65 -0.49
N PRO A 133 -3.09 20.09 0.78
CA PRO A 133 -3.35 19.19 1.90
C PRO A 133 -4.76 18.58 1.77
N VAL A 134 -4.84 17.26 1.89
CA VAL A 134 -6.10 16.50 1.84
C VAL A 134 -6.43 15.87 3.17
N VAL A 135 -7.71 15.54 3.38
CA VAL A 135 -8.18 14.72 4.49
C VAL A 135 -8.41 13.31 3.96
N LEU A 136 -7.62 12.37 4.44
CA LEU A 136 -7.73 10.95 4.10
C LEU A 136 -8.60 10.24 5.13
N LEU A 137 -9.68 9.62 4.66
CA LEU A 137 -10.60 8.82 5.49
C LEU A 137 -10.43 7.36 5.09
N LEU A 138 -9.93 6.53 6.01
CA LEU A 138 -9.64 5.12 5.76
C LEU A 138 -10.51 4.27 6.69
N ASP A 139 -11.36 3.45 6.10
CA ASP A 139 -12.21 2.53 6.86
C ASP A 139 -11.55 1.16 6.94
N GLU A 140 -11.26 0.69 8.17
CA GLU A 140 -10.58 -0.57 8.47
C GLU A 140 -9.36 -0.86 7.56
N PRO A 141 -8.45 0.10 7.35
CA PRO A 141 -7.30 -0.15 6.50
C PRO A 141 -6.43 -1.24 7.11
N ALA A 142 -5.76 -2.00 6.26
CA ALA A 142 -4.87 -3.07 6.68
C ALA A 142 -5.54 -4.27 7.41
N LEU A 143 -6.87 -4.45 7.29
CA LEU A 143 -7.59 -5.56 7.91
C LEU A 143 -7.03 -6.94 7.52
N GLY A 144 -6.58 -7.10 6.29
CA GLY A 144 -5.98 -8.34 5.78
C GLY A 144 -4.50 -8.54 6.13
N LEU A 145 -3.89 -7.61 6.88
CA LEU A 145 -2.50 -7.68 7.29
C LEU A 145 -2.35 -8.30 8.68
N HIS A 146 -1.30 -9.10 8.87
CA HIS A 146 -0.92 -9.53 10.22
C HIS A 146 -0.21 -8.39 10.98
N GLY A 147 -0.13 -8.48 12.32
CA GLY A 147 0.26 -7.39 13.21
C GLY A 147 1.55 -6.65 12.81
N ARG A 148 2.62 -7.37 12.38
CA ARG A 148 3.86 -6.74 11.94
C ARG A 148 3.66 -5.89 10.68
N ALA A 149 2.89 -6.38 9.73
CA ALA A 149 2.58 -5.62 8.51
C ALA A 149 1.67 -4.43 8.78
N GLN A 150 0.77 -4.53 9.77
CA GLN A 150 -0.03 -3.40 10.24
C GLN A 150 0.85 -2.32 10.88
N ALA A 151 1.86 -2.71 11.65
CA ALA A 151 2.84 -1.76 12.20
C ALA A 151 3.66 -1.07 11.09
N ASP A 152 4.05 -1.80 10.04
CA ASP A 152 4.71 -1.25 8.86
C ASP A 152 3.79 -0.24 8.14
N PHE A 153 2.52 -0.56 8.00
CA PHE A 153 1.53 0.32 7.41
C PHE A 153 1.30 1.59 8.24
N LEU A 154 1.23 1.45 9.56
CA LEU A 154 1.11 2.59 10.46
C LEU A 154 2.33 3.52 10.39
N ARG A 155 3.54 2.95 10.24
CA ARG A 155 4.77 3.71 10.02
C ARG A 155 4.70 4.50 8.71
N PHE A 156 4.21 3.89 7.63
CA PHE A 156 4.00 4.59 6.36
C PHE A 156 3.04 5.79 6.51
N ILE A 157 1.89 5.59 7.17
CA ILE A 157 0.96 6.70 7.45
C ILE A 157 1.68 7.85 8.18
N GLN A 158 2.47 7.53 9.21
CA GLN A 158 3.12 8.54 10.04
C GLN A 158 4.24 9.30 9.33
N GLU A 159 5.03 8.60 8.53
CA GLU A 159 6.23 9.17 7.92
C GLU A 159 5.95 9.84 6.58
N ARG A 160 4.92 9.37 5.85
CA ARG A 160 4.67 9.82 4.48
C ARG A 160 3.37 10.62 4.33
N LEU A 161 2.28 10.20 4.96
CA LEU A 161 0.99 10.84 4.77
C LEU A 161 0.73 11.94 5.81
N ALA A 162 0.90 11.65 7.08
CA ALA A 162 0.55 12.57 8.16
C ALA A 162 1.38 13.87 8.23
N PRO A 163 2.60 13.99 7.67
CA PRO A 163 3.29 15.28 7.63
C PRO A 163 2.59 16.35 6.79
N ASN A 164 1.94 15.93 5.69
CA ASN A 164 1.33 16.86 4.74
C ASN A 164 -0.20 16.79 4.71
N HIS A 165 -0.79 15.72 5.26
CA HIS A 165 -2.22 15.43 5.17
C HIS A 165 -2.81 15.11 6.53
N GLN A 166 -4.11 15.31 6.68
CA GLN A 166 -4.85 14.81 7.84
C GLN A 166 -5.32 13.39 7.55
N VAL A 167 -4.95 12.44 8.40
CA VAL A 167 -5.36 11.03 8.24
C VAL A 167 -6.23 10.60 9.40
N LEU A 168 -7.44 10.14 9.09
CA LEU A 168 -8.34 9.50 10.04
C LEU A 168 -8.58 8.06 9.56
N TYR A 169 -8.51 7.12 10.47
CA TYR A 169 -8.83 5.73 10.16
C TYR A 169 -9.59 5.07 11.29
N THR A 170 -10.48 4.14 10.92
CA THR A 170 -11.14 3.23 11.84
C THR A 170 -10.33 1.95 11.99
N THR A 171 -10.40 1.30 13.14
CA THR A 171 -9.75 0.00 13.31
C THR A 171 -10.30 -0.77 14.52
N HIS A 172 -10.37 -2.10 14.39
CA HIS A 172 -10.55 -3.05 15.48
C HIS A 172 -9.22 -3.76 15.86
N SER A 173 -8.11 -3.41 15.20
CA SER A 173 -6.84 -4.05 15.47
C SER A 173 -6.00 -3.31 16.51
N PRO A 174 -5.53 -4.00 17.57
CA PRO A 174 -4.62 -3.42 18.54
C PRO A 174 -3.28 -2.95 17.92
N PHE A 175 -2.83 -3.56 16.82
CA PHE A 175 -1.59 -3.18 16.13
C PHE A 175 -1.69 -1.87 15.34
N MET A 176 -2.91 -1.39 15.14
CA MET A 176 -3.16 -0.09 14.50
C MET A 176 -3.36 1.04 15.51
N VAL A 177 -3.33 0.75 16.81
CA VAL A 177 -3.36 1.75 17.88
C VAL A 177 -1.94 2.11 18.30
N GLN A 178 -1.67 3.40 18.47
CA GLN A 178 -0.38 3.91 18.94
C GLN A 178 -0.41 4.14 20.45
N PRO A 179 0.23 3.28 21.28
CA PRO A 179 0.17 3.43 22.74
C PRO A 179 0.73 4.77 23.25
N GLY A 180 1.74 5.31 22.55
CA GLY A 180 2.37 6.59 22.89
C GLY A 180 1.61 7.84 22.42
N LYS A 181 0.44 7.71 21.77
CA LYS A 181 -0.35 8.82 21.21
C LYS A 181 -1.85 8.62 21.42
N LEU A 182 -2.24 8.22 22.62
CA LEU A 182 -3.64 7.94 22.98
C LEU A 182 -4.54 9.17 22.87
N GLU A 183 -3.99 10.36 22.97
CA GLU A 183 -4.74 11.61 22.77
C GLU A 183 -5.36 11.72 21.36
N ARG A 184 -4.87 10.94 20.40
CA ARG A 184 -5.42 10.86 19.04
C ARG A 184 -6.53 9.85 18.89
N VAL A 185 -6.68 8.93 19.84
CA VAL A 185 -7.69 7.87 19.80
C VAL A 185 -9.06 8.43 20.14
N ARG A 186 -10.06 7.97 19.39
CA ARG A 186 -11.47 8.18 19.69
C ARG A 186 -12.16 6.82 19.66
N VAL A 187 -12.98 6.58 20.65
CA VAL A 187 -13.81 5.38 20.72
C VAL A 187 -15.18 5.71 20.13
N VAL A 188 -15.64 4.85 19.24
CA VAL A 188 -16.99 4.93 18.65
C VAL A 188 -17.80 3.81 19.26
N GLU A 189 -18.85 4.16 19.99
CA GLU A 189 -19.69 3.22 20.73
C GLU A 189 -21.14 3.37 20.27
N ASP A 190 -21.78 2.27 19.91
CA ASP A 190 -23.21 2.22 19.64
C ASP A 190 -23.95 2.11 21.00
N LYS A 191 -24.64 3.16 21.38
CA LYS A 191 -25.33 3.22 22.69
C LYS A 191 -26.75 2.63 22.66
N SER A 192 -27.53 2.96 21.64
CA SER A 192 -28.90 2.46 21.45
C SER A 192 -29.50 3.01 20.15
N GLN A 193 -30.70 2.50 19.79
CA GLN A 193 -31.48 3.04 18.65
C GLN A 193 -31.81 4.54 18.80
N ASP A 194 -32.01 5.02 20.02
CA ASP A 194 -32.39 6.41 20.27
C ASP A 194 -31.19 7.37 20.31
N LEU A 195 -30.02 6.89 20.82
CA LEU A 195 -28.83 7.69 20.98
C LEU A 195 -27.85 7.54 19.80
N GLY A 196 -27.96 6.45 19.03
CA GLY A 196 -27.06 6.13 17.95
C GLY A 196 -25.61 5.92 18.42
N CYS A 197 -24.67 6.21 17.52
CA CYS A 197 -23.24 6.10 17.80
C CYS A 197 -22.71 7.36 18.49
N VAL A 198 -21.95 7.17 19.57
CA VAL A 198 -21.29 8.25 20.32
C VAL A 198 -19.78 8.14 20.14
N ILE A 199 -19.13 9.27 19.86
CA ILE A 199 -17.68 9.37 19.76
C ILE A 199 -17.15 10.00 21.06
N THR A 200 -16.23 9.31 21.74
CA THR A 200 -15.66 9.78 23.01
C THR A 200 -14.14 9.59 23.07
N SER A 201 -13.49 10.41 23.85
CA SER A 201 -12.10 10.23 24.31
C SER A 201 -12.04 9.78 25.79
N ASP A 202 -13.18 9.60 26.44
CA ASP A 202 -13.26 9.11 27.82
C ASP A 202 -13.32 7.58 27.82
N PHE A 203 -12.18 6.95 28.08
CA PHE A 203 -12.05 5.50 28.11
C PHE A 203 -12.60 4.87 29.40
N ALA A 204 -12.82 5.67 30.46
CA ALA A 204 -13.26 5.14 31.77
C ALA A 204 -14.72 4.72 31.76
N THR A 205 -15.54 5.32 30.91
CA THR A 205 -16.99 5.09 30.83
C THR A 205 -17.41 4.24 29.65
N THR A 206 -16.44 3.78 28.83
CA THR A 206 -16.68 3.01 27.61
C THR A 206 -16.81 1.52 27.93
N ASP A 207 -17.66 0.83 27.15
CA ASP A 207 -17.84 -0.61 27.24
C ASP A 207 -16.51 -1.38 27.04
N PRO A 208 -16.20 -2.40 27.89
CA PRO A 208 -14.95 -3.17 27.81
C PRO A 208 -14.70 -3.82 26.46
N ASP A 209 -15.73 -4.31 25.77
CA ASP A 209 -15.57 -4.97 24.46
C ASP A 209 -15.15 -3.95 23.40
N THR A 210 -15.67 -2.74 23.46
CA THR A 210 -15.27 -1.63 22.58
C THR A 210 -13.83 -1.15 22.87
N LEU A 211 -13.36 -1.31 24.11
CA LEU A 211 -11.98 -0.96 24.49
C LEU A 211 -10.94 -2.05 24.19
N PHE A 212 -11.34 -3.23 23.77
CA PHE A 212 -10.44 -4.35 23.57
C PHE A 212 -9.22 -4.02 22.68
N PRO A 213 -9.34 -3.35 21.52
CA PRO A 213 -8.18 -2.98 20.70
C PRO A 213 -7.18 -2.09 21.45
N LEU A 214 -7.67 -1.15 22.25
CA LEU A 214 -6.85 -0.25 23.06
C LEU A 214 -6.13 -1.01 24.18
N GLN A 215 -6.83 -1.88 24.90
CA GLN A 215 -6.28 -2.72 25.94
C GLN A 215 -5.24 -3.69 25.39
N GLY A 216 -5.52 -4.29 24.21
CA GLY A 216 -4.60 -5.15 23.50
C GLY A 216 -3.31 -4.44 23.10
N ALA A 217 -3.42 -3.21 22.59
CA ALA A 217 -2.26 -2.39 22.22
C ALA A 217 -1.38 -2.05 23.43
N LEU A 218 -1.97 -1.62 24.54
CA LEU A 218 -1.25 -1.32 25.78
C LEU A 218 -0.61 -2.57 26.40
N GLY A 219 -1.32 -3.69 26.40
CA GLY A 219 -0.78 -4.96 26.90
C GLY A 219 0.39 -5.48 26.09
N TYR A 220 0.34 -5.33 24.77
CA TYR A 220 1.44 -5.71 23.88
C TYR A 220 2.67 -4.83 24.09
N ASP A 221 2.48 -3.52 24.21
CA ASP A 221 3.55 -2.55 24.46
C ASP A 221 4.26 -2.85 25.80
N LEU A 222 3.50 -3.08 26.86
CA LEU A 222 4.05 -3.49 28.17
C LEU A 222 4.84 -4.80 28.07
N ALA A 223 4.33 -5.79 27.35
CA ALA A 223 5.03 -7.06 27.17
C ALA A 223 6.34 -6.89 26.42
N GLN A 224 6.37 -6.06 25.38
CA GLN A 224 7.63 -5.76 24.65
C GLN A 224 8.66 -5.10 25.57
N HIS A 225 8.26 -4.13 26.37
CA HIS A 225 9.18 -3.45 27.31
C HIS A 225 9.70 -4.37 28.42
N LEU A 226 8.89 -5.32 28.89
CA LEU A 226 9.28 -6.24 29.96
C LEU A 226 10.15 -7.41 29.50
N PHE A 227 9.92 -7.91 28.27
CA PHE A 227 10.56 -9.17 27.80
C PHE A 227 11.57 -9.00 26.67
N ILE A 228 11.59 -7.88 25.99
CA ILE A 228 12.42 -7.67 24.79
C ILE A 228 13.42 -6.53 24.97
N SER A 229 13.35 -5.75 26.06
CA SER A 229 14.34 -4.69 26.35
C SER A 229 15.72 -5.32 26.48
N PRO A 230 16.71 -4.93 25.66
CA PRO A 230 18.07 -5.40 25.85
C PRO A 230 18.63 -4.86 27.17
N HIS A 231 19.28 -5.74 27.92
CA HIS A 231 20.09 -5.38 29.07
C HIS A 231 21.31 -4.58 28.66
#